data_9e9ac62fcabd98b12d74dbbc4ed8106a
#
_entry.id   9e9ac62fcabd98b12d74dbbc4ed8106a
#
_cell.length_a   1.000
_cell.length_b   1.000
_cell.length_c   1.000
_cell.angle_alpha   90.00
_cell.angle_beta   90.00
_cell.angle_gamma   90.00
#
_symmetry.space_group_name_H-M   'P 1'
#
loop_
_entity.id
_entity.type
_entity.pdbx_description
1 polymer ?
#
loop_
_entity_poly.entity_id
_entity_poly.type
_entity_poly.pdbx_seq_one_letter_code
_entity_poly.pdbx_strand_id
1 'polypeptide(L)'
;MKAIVLRSKEDLIVEDVPKPSPGCGEVLVKVTDCGICGSDLRYLHGENPWSQHTLGEKRENPNNIIPGHEIAGVISEAGDGVDSQLIGKRVGVMCFSVDETCPWCRRNMRHLCVNTTHLGHGAGQGDRQYYYGGMAEYVPVRADHCYPLPDSVTNEQAAMLDPFCVGIHAVSQDAGPGKSIVIIGSGTVGLCAIICARALGATQILAADIDDNHLKAALKVGADRTVNVDKEDLAMAVKDFTSGLGAWLVADSVGMPLAETLPLVIRGGKLSLLAVKEREETISTLLLAGERKVMTSANFDYPEFTQGLEMLASGRVKVDDLITHRFPIEQGVEAFRVAESKEGGAIKVLIKP
;
A
#
# COMPACT_ATOMS: atom_id res chain seq x y z
N MET A 1 -14.22 9.30 21.37
CA MET A 1 -13.60 8.10 20.87
C MET A 1 -12.08 8.22 20.95
N LYS A 2 -11.37 7.12 21.18
CA LYS A 2 -9.91 7.12 21.10
C LYS A 2 -9.43 7.20 19.65
N ALA A 3 -8.35 7.93 19.43
CA ALA A 3 -7.66 8.01 18.15
C ALA A 3 -6.17 8.25 18.34
N ILE A 4 -5.38 7.76 17.38
CA ILE A 4 -4.00 8.20 17.20
C ILE A 4 -4.07 9.47 16.35
N VAL A 5 -3.46 10.55 16.81
CA VAL A 5 -3.53 11.86 16.14
C VAL A 5 -2.12 12.36 15.88
N LEU A 6 -1.80 12.63 14.62
CA LEU A 6 -0.64 13.38 14.20
C LEU A 6 -1.03 14.87 14.25
N ARG A 7 -0.71 15.53 15.36
CA ARG A 7 -1.04 16.95 15.58
C ARG A 7 -0.25 17.88 14.67
N SER A 8 1.00 17.52 14.47
CA SER A 8 1.93 18.17 13.54
C SER A 8 3.12 17.23 13.27
N LYS A 9 4.06 17.67 12.46
CA LYS A 9 5.28 16.89 12.20
C LYS A 9 5.91 16.38 13.49
N GLU A 10 6.13 15.06 13.60
CA GLU A 10 6.74 14.35 14.74
C GLU A 10 5.96 14.43 16.07
N ASP A 11 4.76 14.99 16.06
CA ASP A 11 3.90 15.07 17.23
C ASP A 11 2.72 14.10 17.11
N LEU A 12 3.00 12.81 17.34
CA LEU A 12 2.04 11.71 17.31
C LEU A 12 1.61 11.35 18.73
N ILE A 13 0.33 11.40 19.00
CA ILE A 13 -0.22 11.08 20.31
C ILE A 13 -1.45 10.19 20.22
N VAL A 14 -1.84 9.59 21.33
CA VAL A 14 -3.16 8.95 21.51
C VAL A 14 -4.01 9.87 22.38
N GLU A 15 -5.18 10.25 21.86
CA GLU A 15 -6.08 11.14 22.59
C GLU A 15 -7.57 10.81 22.37
N ASP A 16 -8.43 11.36 23.18
CA ASP A 16 -9.87 11.31 22.98
C ASP A 16 -10.33 12.46 22.09
N VAL A 17 -10.95 12.11 20.96
CA VAL A 17 -11.52 13.05 19.98
C VAL A 17 -13.05 12.88 19.89
N PRO A 18 -13.79 13.87 19.40
CA PRO A 18 -15.22 13.71 19.15
C PRO A 18 -15.48 12.54 18.20
N LYS A 19 -16.45 11.68 18.54
CA LYS A 19 -16.89 10.62 17.63
C LYS A 19 -17.64 11.28 16.47
N PRO A 20 -17.26 11.01 15.19
CA PRO A 20 -17.97 11.55 14.04
C PRO A 20 -19.34 10.89 13.87
N SER A 21 -20.23 11.57 13.15
CA SER A 21 -21.46 10.98 12.63
C SER A 21 -21.35 10.82 11.12
N PRO A 22 -21.94 9.75 10.52
CA PRO A 22 -21.93 9.58 9.07
C PRO A 22 -22.80 10.66 8.40
N GLY A 23 -22.29 11.23 7.32
CA GLY A 23 -23.01 12.14 6.44
C GLY A 23 -23.95 11.42 5.46
N CYS A 24 -24.59 12.18 4.57
CA CYS A 24 -25.41 11.61 3.50
C CYS A 24 -24.54 10.72 2.58
N GLY A 25 -24.99 9.48 2.34
CA GLY A 25 -24.25 8.48 1.56
C GLY A 25 -23.07 7.83 2.28
N GLU A 26 -22.85 8.16 3.55
CA GLU A 26 -21.77 7.58 4.37
C GLU A 26 -22.31 6.57 5.39
N VAL A 27 -21.42 5.70 5.82
CA VAL A 27 -21.59 4.84 7.00
C VAL A 27 -20.53 5.19 8.04
N LEU A 28 -20.80 4.88 9.29
CA LEU A 28 -19.79 4.90 10.34
C LEU A 28 -19.26 3.49 10.55
N VAL A 29 -18.00 3.29 10.25
CA VAL A 29 -17.32 2.01 10.47
C VAL A 29 -16.71 2.02 11.87
N LYS A 30 -17.09 1.04 12.72
CA LYS A 30 -16.34 0.69 13.91
C LYS A 30 -15.12 -0.09 13.46
N VAL A 31 -13.94 0.48 13.57
CA VAL A 31 -12.69 -0.12 13.13
C VAL A 31 -12.33 -1.29 14.04
N THR A 32 -11.92 -2.40 13.47
CA THR A 32 -11.40 -3.56 14.20
C THR A 32 -9.91 -3.73 14.01
N ASP A 33 -9.43 -3.35 12.82
CA ASP A 33 -8.03 -3.50 12.41
C ASP A 33 -7.64 -2.37 11.46
N CYS A 34 -6.49 -1.75 11.71
CA CYS A 34 -5.90 -0.76 10.81
C CYS A 34 -4.40 -0.99 10.69
N GLY A 35 -3.90 -1.17 9.47
CA GLY A 35 -2.48 -1.33 9.21
C GLY A 35 -1.70 -0.02 9.28
N ILE A 36 -0.45 -0.08 9.76
CA ILE A 36 0.52 1.00 9.62
C ILE A 36 1.24 0.81 8.28
N CYS A 37 1.16 1.81 7.41
CA CYS A 37 1.84 1.87 6.12
C CYS A 37 3.16 2.66 6.24
N GLY A 38 4.10 2.39 5.34
CA GLY A 38 5.30 3.22 5.20
C GLY A 38 5.00 4.69 4.88
N SER A 39 3.86 4.97 4.25
CA SER A 39 3.41 6.35 4.02
C SER A 39 3.00 7.06 5.31
N ASP A 40 2.40 6.37 6.30
CA ASP A 40 2.06 6.96 7.60
C ASP A 40 3.33 7.44 8.33
N LEU A 41 4.44 6.67 8.24
CA LEU A 41 5.74 7.06 8.77
C LEU A 41 6.29 8.31 8.06
N ARG A 42 6.12 8.40 6.75
CA ARG A 42 6.53 9.59 5.99
C ARG A 42 5.69 10.82 6.37
N TYR A 43 4.36 10.66 6.58
CA TYR A 43 3.52 11.72 7.12
C TYR A 43 3.97 12.17 8.49
N LEU A 44 4.35 11.23 9.38
CA LEU A 44 4.92 11.54 10.70
C LEU A 44 6.14 12.46 10.58
N HIS A 45 7.01 12.24 9.59
CA HIS A 45 8.19 13.07 9.32
C HIS A 45 7.91 14.33 8.48
N GLY A 46 6.64 14.63 8.20
CA GLY A 46 6.22 15.86 7.51
C GLY A 46 6.29 15.79 5.99
N GLU A 47 6.51 14.60 5.41
CA GLU A 47 6.36 14.41 3.97
C GLU A 47 4.88 14.20 3.62
N ASN A 48 4.53 14.45 2.34
CA ASN A 48 3.22 14.16 1.80
C ASN A 48 3.34 13.18 0.61
N PRO A 49 3.41 11.85 0.90
CA PRO A 49 3.60 10.84 -0.13
C PRO A 49 2.53 10.86 -1.23
N TRP A 50 1.27 11.12 -0.87
CA TRP A 50 0.19 11.18 -1.86
C TRP A 50 0.42 12.29 -2.88
N SER A 51 0.75 13.50 -2.43
CA SER A 51 1.00 14.63 -3.36
C SER A 51 2.23 14.38 -4.23
N GLN A 52 3.28 13.79 -3.67
CA GLN A 52 4.50 13.47 -4.40
C GLN A 52 4.27 12.38 -5.47
N HIS A 53 3.57 11.30 -5.12
CA HIS A 53 3.37 10.14 -6.01
C HIS A 53 2.26 10.39 -7.05
N THR A 54 1.15 11.04 -6.66
CA THR A 54 -0.01 11.22 -7.53
C THR A 54 0.05 12.50 -8.33
N LEU A 55 0.51 13.60 -7.71
CA LEU A 55 0.49 14.92 -8.32
C LEU A 55 1.87 15.38 -8.83
N GLY A 56 2.96 14.74 -8.38
CA GLY A 56 4.32 15.18 -8.66
C GLY A 56 4.68 16.51 -7.97
N GLU A 57 4.01 16.81 -6.85
CA GLU A 57 4.13 18.08 -6.12
C GLU A 57 4.51 17.86 -4.67
N LYS A 58 5.09 18.89 -4.04
CA LYS A 58 5.21 18.98 -2.60
C LYS A 58 4.06 19.76 -2.04
N ARG A 59 3.33 19.17 -1.09
CA ARG A 59 2.28 19.84 -0.31
C ARG A 59 2.55 19.66 1.18
N GLU A 60 2.22 20.67 1.95
CA GLU A 60 2.22 20.57 3.42
C GLU A 60 1.07 19.67 3.89
N ASN A 61 1.29 19.01 5.00
CA ASN A 61 0.26 18.21 5.65
C ASN A 61 -0.61 19.12 6.53
N PRO A 62 -1.92 18.89 6.57
CA PRO A 62 -2.73 19.55 7.59
C PRO A 62 -2.35 19.04 8.99
N ASN A 63 -2.67 19.82 10.02
CA ASN A 63 -2.55 19.38 11.39
C ASN A 63 -3.73 18.49 11.80
N ASN A 64 -3.56 17.71 12.87
CA ASN A 64 -4.61 16.84 13.45
C ASN A 64 -5.10 15.76 12.47
N ILE A 65 -4.18 15.14 11.76
CA ILE A 65 -4.47 13.93 10.96
C ILE A 65 -4.65 12.75 11.91
N ILE A 66 -5.73 12.00 11.75
CA ILE A 66 -5.85 10.63 12.25
C ILE A 66 -5.32 9.72 11.15
N PRO A 67 -4.14 9.07 11.31
CA PRO A 67 -3.53 8.27 10.26
C PRO A 67 -4.31 6.98 9.97
N GLY A 68 -3.82 6.22 9.00
CA GLY A 68 -4.30 4.88 8.67
C GLY A 68 -5.33 4.87 7.54
N HIS A 69 -5.00 4.08 6.53
CA HIS A 69 -5.80 3.89 5.32
C HIS A 69 -5.97 2.40 4.97
N GLU A 70 -5.35 1.50 5.70
CA GLU A 70 -5.46 0.04 5.57
C GLU A 70 -6.50 -0.46 6.58
N ILE A 71 -7.79 -0.39 6.26
CA ILE A 71 -8.89 -0.42 7.24
C ILE A 71 -9.80 -1.62 7.06
N ALA A 72 -10.11 -2.29 8.16
CA ALA A 72 -11.21 -3.23 8.27
C ALA A 72 -12.06 -2.94 9.50
N GLY A 73 -13.35 -3.26 9.44
CA GLY A 73 -14.25 -3.02 10.57
C GLY A 73 -15.67 -3.55 10.35
N VAL A 74 -16.57 -3.03 11.16
CA VAL A 74 -18.00 -3.35 11.12
C VAL A 74 -18.80 -2.05 10.97
N ILE A 75 -19.74 -2.01 10.04
CA ILE A 75 -20.64 -0.86 9.91
C ILE A 75 -21.50 -0.75 11.15
N SER A 76 -21.39 0.34 11.88
CA SER A 76 -22.13 0.60 13.14
C SER A 76 -23.33 1.51 12.97
N GLU A 77 -23.26 2.46 12.02
CA GLU A 77 -24.32 3.44 11.77
C GLU A 77 -24.38 3.70 10.25
N ALA A 78 -25.57 4.06 9.76
CA ALA A 78 -25.80 4.47 8.38
C ALA A 78 -26.31 5.91 8.36
N GLY A 79 -25.75 6.73 7.48
CA GLY A 79 -26.21 8.10 7.24
C GLY A 79 -27.41 8.14 6.27
N ASP A 80 -27.89 9.33 6.00
CA ASP A 80 -29.04 9.53 5.12
C ASP A 80 -28.78 8.96 3.71
N GLY A 81 -29.79 8.27 3.16
CA GLY A 81 -29.72 7.66 1.83
C GLY A 81 -28.98 6.33 1.75
N VAL A 82 -28.50 5.79 2.86
CA VAL A 82 -27.81 4.50 2.91
C VAL A 82 -28.76 3.39 3.40
N ASP A 83 -28.66 2.21 2.78
CA ASP A 83 -29.44 1.04 3.20
C ASP A 83 -28.99 0.58 4.62
N SER A 84 -29.94 0.61 5.56
CA SER A 84 -29.72 0.20 6.95
C SER A 84 -29.35 -1.30 7.11
N GLN A 85 -29.62 -2.15 6.11
CA GLN A 85 -29.20 -3.56 6.10
C GLN A 85 -27.67 -3.73 6.06
N LEU A 86 -26.93 -2.67 5.75
CA LEU A 86 -25.46 -2.66 5.84
C LEU A 86 -24.96 -2.65 7.28
N ILE A 87 -25.77 -2.18 8.24
CA ILE A 87 -25.40 -2.15 9.67
C ILE A 87 -25.13 -3.58 10.15
N GLY A 88 -24.00 -3.76 10.84
CA GLY A 88 -23.53 -5.07 11.33
C GLY A 88 -22.71 -5.86 10.31
N LYS A 89 -22.60 -5.42 9.05
CA LYS A 89 -21.73 -6.09 8.07
C LYS A 89 -20.26 -5.81 8.35
N ARG A 90 -19.44 -6.87 8.28
CA ARG A 90 -17.98 -6.75 8.26
C ARG A 90 -17.54 -6.24 6.89
N VAL A 91 -16.61 -5.29 6.87
CA VAL A 91 -16.17 -4.66 5.63
C VAL A 91 -14.66 -4.44 5.60
N GLY A 92 -14.07 -4.58 4.40
CA GLY A 92 -12.82 -3.95 4.04
C GLY A 92 -13.12 -2.58 3.43
N VAL A 93 -12.33 -1.58 3.74
CA VAL A 93 -12.56 -0.20 3.33
C VAL A 93 -11.59 0.19 2.23
N MET A 94 -12.10 0.66 1.10
CA MET A 94 -11.32 1.38 0.12
C MET A 94 -11.07 2.79 0.65
N CYS A 95 -9.81 3.14 0.87
CA CYS A 95 -9.43 4.33 1.63
C CYS A 95 -9.55 5.64 0.85
N PHE A 96 -9.78 5.62 -0.45
CA PHE A 96 -9.87 6.82 -1.28
C PHE A 96 -11.11 6.82 -2.17
N SER A 97 -11.63 8.00 -2.43
CA SER A 97 -12.69 8.26 -3.41
C SER A 97 -12.25 9.34 -4.41
N VAL A 98 -12.86 9.34 -5.57
CA VAL A 98 -12.50 10.19 -6.71
C VAL A 98 -13.67 11.05 -7.16
N ASP A 99 -13.41 12.08 -7.95
CA ASP A 99 -14.44 13.03 -8.40
C ASP A 99 -15.30 12.54 -9.58
N GLU A 100 -14.94 11.39 -10.20
CA GLU A 100 -15.57 10.80 -11.41
C GLU A 100 -15.64 11.74 -12.63
N THR A 101 -15.17 12.98 -12.52
CA THR A 101 -15.35 14.03 -13.53
C THR A 101 -14.06 14.53 -14.18
N CYS A 102 -12.93 14.38 -13.53
CA CYS A 102 -11.66 14.83 -14.07
C CYS A 102 -11.24 14.03 -15.32
N PRO A 103 -10.28 14.54 -16.12
CA PRO A 103 -9.84 13.86 -17.34
C PRO A 103 -9.34 12.43 -17.12
N TRP A 104 -8.79 12.12 -15.96
CA TRP A 104 -8.27 10.80 -15.60
C TRP A 104 -9.40 9.83 -15.27
N CYS A 105 -10.37 10.24 -14.45
CA CYS A 105 -11.57 9.45 -14.12
C CYS A 105 -12.34 9.09 -15.40
N ARG A 106 -12.53 10.05 -16.31
CA ARG A 106 -13.21 9.81 -17.60
C ARG A 106 -12.48 8.84 -18.52
N ARG A 107 -11.20 8.56 -18.28
CA ARG A 107 -10.39 7.56 -18.99
C ARG A 107 -10.28 6.23 -18.25
N ASN A 108 -11.07 6.04 -17.19
CA ASN A 108 -10.98 4.89 -16.28
C ASN A 108 -9.58 4.72 -15.63
N MET A 109 -8.92 5.83 -15.36
CA MET A 109 -7.64 5.89 -14.63
C MET A 109 -7.88 6.58 -13.29
N ARG A 110 -8.79 6.03 -12.47
CA ARG A 110 -9.26 6.64 -11.22
C ARG A 110 -8.15 6.81 -10.19
N HIS A 111 -7.20 5.88 -10.16
CA HIS A 111 -6.01 5.95 -9.32
C HIS A 111 -5.14 7.19 -9.57
N LEU A 112 -5.31 7.88 -10.71
CA LEU A 112 -4.64 9.13 -11.06
C LEU A 112 -5.53 10.37 -10.89
N CYS A 113 -6.65 10.26 -10.17
CA CYS A 113 -7.53 11.40 -9.92
C CYS A 113 -6.81 12.48 -9.12
N VAL A 114 -6.85 13.72 -9.62
CA VAL A 114 -6.22 14.87 -8.96
C VAL A 114 -7.05 15.47 -7.82
N ASN A 115 -8.34 15.10 -7.75
CA ASN A 115 -9.30 15.55 -6.75
C ASN A 115 -9.71 14.39 -5.82
N THR A 116 -8.75 13.56 -5.46
CA THR A 116 -8.99 12.43 -4.56
C THR A 116 -9.29 12.90 -3.14
N THR A 117 -10.33 12.33 -2.52
CA THR A 117 -10.51 12.36 -1.07
C THR A 117 -9.91 11.09 -0.50
N HIS A 118 -9.03 11.21 0.50
CA HIS A 118 -8.30 10.07 1.02
C HIS A 118 -8.35 10.03 2.55
N LEU A 119 -8.64 8.86 3.11
CA LEU A 119 -8.57 8.63 4.55
C LEU A 119 -7.10 8.55 5.00
N GLY A 120 -6.83 8.98 6.23
CA GLY A 120 -5.53 8.81 6.87
C GLY A 120 -4.49 9.88 6.57
N HIS A 121 -4.75 10.83 5.66
CA HIS A 121 -3.81 11.92 5.39
C HIS A 121 -4.45 13.24 4.93
N GLY A 122 -5.74 13.39 5.12
CA GLY A 122 -6.45 14.66 4.98
C GLY A 122 -6.72 15.15 3.56
N ALA A 123 -6.19 14.47 2.51
CA ALA A 123 -6.43 14.90 1.13
C ALA A 123 -7.93 14.91 0.82
N GLY A 124 -8.42 16.02 0.24
CA GLY A 124 -9.81 16.19 -0.20
C GLY A 124 -10.87 16.24 0.90
N GLN A 125 -10.50 16.16 2.18
CA GLN A 125 -11.47 16.15 3.28
C GLN A 125 -12.01 17.53 3.66
N GLY A 126 -11.59 18.59 2.96
CA GLY A 126 -11.98 19.95 3.26
C GLY A 126 -11.29 20.53 4.49
N ASP A 127 -11.84 21.61 5.06
CA ASP A 127 -11.33 22.22 6.28
C ASP A 127 -12.05 21.60 7.49
N ARG A 128 -11.30 20.88 8.33
CA ARG A 128 -11.82 20.13 9.49
C ARG A 128 -10.91 20.27 10.70
N GLN A 129 -11.47 20.09 11.88
CA GLN A 129 -10.69 20.03 13.11
C GLN A 129 -9.80 18.77 13.16
N TYR A 130 -10.33 17.62 12.71
CA TYR A 130 -9.63 16.35 12.58
C TYR A 130 -9.84 15.76 11.19
N TYR A 131 -8.78 15.29 10.56
CA TYR A 131 -8.82 14.61 9.27
C TYR A 131 -8.86 13.11 9.51
N TYR A 132 -9.93 12.46 9.09
CA TYR A 132 -10.23 11.09 9.46
C TYR A 132 -9.37 10.06 8.73
N GLY A 133 -8.99 9.02 9.49
CA GLY A 133 -8.36 7.79 9.05
C GLY A 133 -8.73 6.63 9.98
N GLY A 134 -8.18 5.46 9.72
CA GLY A 134 -8.55 4.20 10.39
C GLY A 134 -7.92 3.98 11.76
N MET A 135 -6.95 4.79 12.18
CA MET A 135 -6.32 4.63 13.50
C MET A 135 -7.15 5.33 14.59
N ALA A 136 -8.44 5.01 14.63
CA ALA A 136 -9.43 5.46 15.60
C ALA A 136 -10.51 4.39 15.76
N GLU A 137 -11.27 4.44 16.87
CA GLU A 137 -12.37 3.49 17.10
C GLU A 137 -13.46 3.55 16.01
N TYR A 138 -13.66 4.74 15.39
CA TYR A 138 -14.67 4.94 14.35
C TYR A 138 -14.15 5.84 13.24
N VAL A 139 -14.53 5.53 12.00
CA VAL A 139 -14.22 6.34 10.82
C VAL A 139 -15.46 6.48 9.93
N PRO A 140 -15.82 7.70 9.47
CA PRO A 140 -16.88 7.89 8.49
C PRO A 140 -16.34 7.55 7.10
N VAL A 141 -17.09 6.72 6.35
CA VAL A 141 -16.70 6.21 5.05
C VAL A 141 -17.88 6.25 4.10
N ARG A 142 -17.69 6.58 2.85
CA ARG A 142 -18.73 6.40 1.82
C ARG A 142 -19.20 4.96 1.80
N ALA A 143 -20.51 4.73 1.77
CA ALA A 143 -21.07 3.39 1.81
C ALA A 143 -20.61 2.49 0.63
N ASP A 144 -20.44 3.08 -0.56
CA ASP A 144 -19.97 2.40 -1.77
C ASP A 144 -18.46 2.07 -1.77
N HIS A 145 -17.72 2.53 -0.76
CA HIS A 145 -16.31 2.20 -0.52
C HIS A 145 -16.13 1.16 0.59
N CYS A 146 -17.24 0.66 1.14
CA CYS A 146 -17.26 -0.42 2.11
C CYS A 146 -17.59 -1.75 1.41
N TYR A 147 -16.61 -2.63 1.30
CA TYR A 147 -16.74 -3.93 0.64
C TYR A 147 -17.08 -5.01 1.65
N PRO A 148 -18.30 -5.60 1.63
CA PRO A 148 -18.69 -6.64 2.56
C PRO A 148 -17.75 -7.85 2.47
N LEU A 149 -17.30 -8.33 3.62
CA LEU A 149 -16.39 -9.47 3.70
C LEU A 149 -17.16 -10.77 3.70
N PRO A 150 -16.77 -11.76 2.88
CA PRO A 150 -17.24 -13.13 3.03
C PRO A 150 -16.69 -13.75 4.32
N ASP A 151 -17.34 -14.79 4.82
CA ASP A 151 -16.94 -15.47 6.07
C ASP A 151 -15.52 -16.05 6.02
N SER A 152 -15.04 -16.39 4.82
CA SER A 152 -13.69 -16.91 4.59
C SER A 152 -12.56 -15.88 4.78
N VAL A 153 -12.88 -14.59 4.85
CA VAL A 153 -11.90 -13.49 5.00
C VAL A 153 -11.99 -12.92 6.41
N THR A 154 -10.87 -12.88 7.12
CA THR A 154 -10.78 -12.25 8.44
C THR A 154 -10.65 -10.73 8.32
N ASN A 155 -10.93 -9.99 9.41
CA ASN A 155 -10.75 -8.54 9.42
C ASN A 155 -9.26 -8.16 9.26
N GLU A 156 -8.34 -8.93 9.85
CA GLU A 156 -6.91 -8.71 9.67
C GLU A 156 -6.47 -8.86 8.20
N GLN A 157 -6.98 -9.89 7.51
CA GLN A 157 -6.74 -10.05 6.07
C GLN A 157 -7.35 -8.90 5.25
N ALA A 158 -8.52 -8.41 5.67
CA ALA A 158 -9.17 -7.29 5.00
C ALA A 158 -8.40 -5.98 5.19
N ALA A 159 -7.76 -5.75 6.34
CA ALA A 159 -6.85 -4.63 6.54
C ALA A 159 -5.60 -4.72 5.64
N MET A 160 -5.27 -5.90 5.12
CA MET A 160 -4.19 -6.08 4.15
C MET A 160 -4.60 -5.80 2.70
N LEU A 161 -5.89 -5.53 2.42
CA LEU A 161 -6.36 -5.32 1.04
C LEU A 161 -5.67 -4.14 0.36
N ASP A 162 -5.47 -3.03 1.07
CA ASP A 162 -4.81 -1.85 0.51
C ASP A 162 -3.40 -2.17 0.00
N PRO A 163 -2.41 -2.59 0.83
CA PRO A 163 -1.07 -2.91 0.34
C PRO A 163 -1.06 -4.09 -0.64
N PHE A 164 -2.03 -5.01 -0.54
CA PHE A 164 -2.16 -6.12 -1.47
C PHE A 164 -2.58 -5.64 -2.86
N CYS A 165 -3.54 -4.69 -2.94
CA CYS A 165 -3.96 -4.08 -4.21
C CYS A 165 -2.87 -3.22 -4.84
N VAL A 166 -2.06 -2.51 -4.04
CA VAL A 166 -0.84 -1.86 -4.54
C VAL A 166 0.11 -2.88 -5.18
N GLY A 167 0.27 -4.05 -4.54
CA GLY A 167 1.04 -5.16 -5.10
C GLY A 167 0.44 -5.70 -6.42
N ILE A 168 -0.89 -5.86 -6.50
CA ILE A 168 -1.58 -6.25 -7.74
C ILE A 168 -1.29 -5.23 -8.84
N HIS A 169 -1.50 -3.94 -8.57
CA HIS A 169 -1.30 -2.86 -9.54
C HIS A 169 0.13 -2.82 -10.08
N ALA A 170 1.12 -3.06 -9.21
CA ALA A 170 2.53 -3.06 -9.57
C ALA A 170 2.92 -4.15 -10.57
N VAL A 171 2.27 -5.33 -10.52
CA VAL A 171 2.73 -6.51 -11.26
C VAL A 171 1.73 -7.09 -12.25
N SER A 172 0.42 -6.79 -12.15
CA SER A 172 -0.64 -7.51 -12.87
C SER A 172 -0.52 -7.48 -14.39
N GLN A 173 -0.01 -6.39 -14.96
CA GLN A 173 0.16 -6.25 -16.40
C GLN A 173 1.37 -7.01 -16.94
N ASP A 174 2.33 -7.37 -16.10
CA ASP A 174 3.62 -7.91 -16.48
C ASP A 174 3.93 -9.29 -15.88
N ALA A 175 3.21 -9.69 -14.84
CA ALA A 175 3.33 -11.03 -14.29
C ALA A 175 2.67 -12.09 -15.20
N GLY A 176 3.29 -13.26 -15.29
CA GLY A 176 2.71 -14.37 -16.06
C GLY A 176 3.75 -15.44 -16.39
N PRO A 177 3.32 -16.53 -17.05
CA PRO A 177 4.21 -17.62 -17.44
C PRO A 177 5.36 -17.15 -18.34
N GLY A 178 6.56 -17.63 -18.04
CA GLY A 178 7.78 -17.29 -18.78
C GLY A 178 8.34 -15.90 -18.46
N LYS A 179 7.75 -15.17 -17.53
CA LYS A 179 8.22 -13.85 -17.09
C LYS A 179 9.10 -13.98 -15.85
N SER A 180 10.24 -13.30 -15.88
CA SER A 180 11.12 -13.11 -14.73
C SER A 180 10.83 -11.76 -14.08
N ILE A 181 10.70 -11.75 -12.76
CA ILE A 181 10.35 -10.56 -11.98
C ILE A 181 11.41 -10.36 -10.90
N VAL A 182 11.87 -9.13 -10.76
CA VAL A 182 12.71 -8.69 -9.65
C VAL A 182 11.93 -7.70 -8.81
N ILE A 183 11.82 -7.99 -7.51
CA ILE A 183 11.20 -7.09 -6.53
C ILE A 183 12.32 -6.52 -5.66
N ILE A 184 12.48 -5.21 -5.69
CA ILE A 184 13.45 -4.47 -4.88
C ILE A 184 12.71 -3.84 -3.70
N GLY A 185 13.10 -4.24 -2.50
CA GLY A 185 12.41 -3.99 -1.25
C GLY A 185 11.39 -5.09 -0.93
N SER A 186 11.66 -5.85 0.13
CA SER A 186 10.81 -6.94 0.62
C SER A 186 10.03 -6.53 1.89
N GLY A 187 9.63 -5.26 1.98
CA GLY A 187 8.65 -4.79 2.95
C GLY A 187 7.24 -5.24 2.56
N THR A 188 6.21 -4.76 3.26
CA THR A 188 4.81 -5.20 3.05
C THR A 188 4.38 -5.17 1.59
N VAL A 189 4.60 -4.05 0.87
CA VAL A 189 4.19 -3.90 -0.54
C VAL A 189 4.98 -4.84 -1.46
N GLY A 190 6.29 -4.96 -1.26
CA GLY A 190 7.11 -5.88 -2.05
C GLY A 190 6.71 -7.34 -1.85
N LEU A 191 6.43 -7.75 -0.61
CA LEU A 191 5.93 -9.10 -0.31
C LEU A 191 4.54 -9.35 -0.92
N CYS A 192 3.65 -8.37 -0.87
CA CYS A 192 2.36 -8.44 -1.57
C CYS A 192 2.55 -8.56 -3.09
N ALA A 193 3.48 -7.83 -3.69
CA ALA A 193 3.81 -7.95 -5.11
C ALA A 193 4.35 -9.35 -5.47
N ILE A 194 5.16 -9.97 -4.61
CA ILE A 194 5.64 -11.36 -4.79
C ILE A 194 4.46 -12.35 -4.77
N ILE A 195 3.57 -12.23 -3.77
CA ILE A 195 2.36 -13.07 -3.68
C ILE A 195 1.51 -12.93 -4.95
N CYS A 196 1.26 -11.69 -5.39
CA CYS A 196 0.48 -11.41 -6.59
C CYS A 196 1.14 -11.96 -7.85
N ALA A 197 2.44 -11.71 -8.04
CA ALA A 197 3.19 -12.20 -9.18
C ALA A 197 3.14 -13.74 -9.29
N ARG A 198 3.32 -14.43 -8.16
CA ARG A 198 3.23 -15.89 -8.10
C ARG A 198 1.82 -16.39 -8.42
N ALA A 199 0.79 -15.75 -7.86
CA ALA A 199 -0.61 -16.09 -8.12
C ALA A 199 -1.03 -15.85 -9.58
N LEU A 200 -0.39 -14.90 -10.26
CA LEU A 200 -0.59 -14.61 -11.69
C LEU A 200 0.26 -15.50 -12.62
N GLY A 201 1.08 -16.41 -12.06
CA GLY A 201 1.82 -17.40 -12.82
C GLY A 201 3.24 -17.01 -13.21
N ALA A 202 3.84 -16.00 -12.57
CA ALA A 202 5.26 -15.70 -12.76
C ALA A 202 6.11 -16.93 -12.41
N THR A 203 7.05 -17.28 -13.29
CA THR A 203 7.84 -18.51 -13.15
C THR A 203 9.16 -18.29 -12.43
N GLN A 204 9.66 -17.05 -12.43
CA GLN A 204 10.92 -16.67 -11.78
C GLN A 204 10.74 -15.37 -11.03
N ILE A 205 10.92 -15.39 -9.71
CA ILE A 205 10.81 -14.21 -8.84
C ILE A 205 12.07 -14.11 -7.97
N LEU A 206 12.83 -13.02 -8.15
CA LEU A 206 13.95 -12.65 -7.29
C LEU A 206 13.54 -11.48 -6.41
N ALA A 207 13.78 -11.59 -5.10
CA ALA A 207 13.53 -10.53 -4.14
C ALA A 207 14.85 -9.98 -3.58
N ALA A 208 14.96 -8.66 -3.46
CA ALA A 208 16.13 -7.98 -2.93
C ALA A 208 15.74 -7.10 -1.74
N ASP A 209 16.55 -7.13 -0.68
CA ASP A 209 16.40 -6.28 0.51
C ASP A 209 17.73 -6.21 1.26
N ILE A 210 17.84 -5.33 2.25
CA ILE A 210 18.96 -5.28 3.21
C ILE A 210 18.68 -6.14 4.45
N ASP A 211 17.41 -6.45 4.76
CA ASP A 211 16.99 -7.18 5.96
C ASP A 211 16.79 -8.67 5.67
N ASP A 212 17.60 -9.50 6.34
CA ASP A 212 17.53 -10.97 6.19
C ASP A 212 16.16 -11.57 6.61
N ASN A 213 15.40 -10.94 7.53
CA ASN A 213 14.09 -11.41 7.95
C ASN A 213 13.06 -11.15 6.85
N HIS A 214 13.11 -9.98 6.22
CA HIS A 214 12.31 -9.67 5.05
C HIS A 214 12.60 -10.63 3.88
N LEU A 215 13.87 -10.97 3.65
CA LEU A 215 14.27 -11.93 2.62
C LEU A 215 13.77 -13.35 2.92
N LYS A 216 13.78 -13.79 4.20
CA LYS A 216 13.16 -15.06 4.61
C LYS A 216 11.65 -15.06 4.35
N ALA A 217 10.98 -13.95 4.66
CA ALA A 217 9.56 -13.80 4.34
C ALA A 217 9.30 -13.86 2.84
N ALA A 218 10.15 -13.23 2.01
CA ALA A 218 10.05 -13.26 0.56
C ALA A 218 10.11 -14.69 -0.01
N LEU A 219 11.03 -15.54 0.48
CA LEU A 219 11.08 -16.95 0.12
C LEU A 219 9.79 -17.68 0.52
N LYS A 220 9.30 -17.42 1.74
CA LYS A 220 8.09 -18.07 2.26
C LYS A 220 6.85 -17.75 1.43
N VAL A 221 6.75 -16.53 0.88
CA VAL A 221 5.60 -16.09 0.10
C VAL A 221 5.75 -16.30 -1.41
N GLY A 222 6.86 -16.90 -1.86
CA GLY A 222 6.97 -17.37 -3.23
C GLY A 222 8.09 -16.80 -4.09
N ALA A 223 9.07 -16.08 -3.52
CA ALA A 223 10.31 -15.79 -4.25
C ALA A 223 11.13 -17.07 -4.44
N ASP A 224 11.79 -17.20 -5.59
CA ASP A 224 12.66 -18.36 -5.90
C ASP A 224 14.11 -18.10 -5.45
N ARG A 225 14.52 -16.83 -5.42
CA ARG A 225 15.84 -16.38 -4.95
C ARG A 225 15.71 -15.07 -4.18
N THR A 226 16.56 -14.89 -3.19
CA THR A 226 16.72 -13.63 -2.47
C THR A 226 18.13 -13.12 -2.56
N VAL A 227 18.30 -11.79 -2.48
CA VAL A 227 19.58 -11.08 -2.51
C VAL A 227 19.60 -10.07 -1.38
N ASN A 228 20.53 -10.21 -0.45
CA ASN A 228 20.84 -9.16 0.50
C ASN A 228 21.84 -8.20 -0.17
N VAL A 229 21.37 -6.99 -0.51
CA VAL A 229 22.14 -6.03 -1.31
C VAL A 229 23.33 -5.40 -0.55
N ASP A 230 23.40 -5.55 0.76
CA ASP A 230 24.56 -5.19 1.56
C ASP A 230 25.68 -6.27 1.50
N LYS A 231 25.35 -7.46 1.01
CA LYS A 231 26.25 -8.64 1.02
C LYS A 231 26.55 -9.18 -0.37
N GLU A 232 25.68 -8.91 -1.36
CA GLU A 232 25.74 -9.48 -2.69
C GLU A 232 25.42 -8.40 -3.74
N ASP A 233 26.13 -8.44 -4.87
CA ASP A 233 25.87 -7.54 -6.01
C ASP A 233 24.55 -7.91 -6.70
N LEU A 234 23.59 -7.01 -6.65
CA LEU A 234 22.26 -7.22 -7.22
C LEU A 234 22.29 -7.43 -8.74
N ALA A 235 23.14 -6.68 -9.46
CA ALA A 235 23.20 -6.77 -10.91
C ALA A 235 23.77 -8.13 -11.35
N MET A 236 24.80 -8.62 -10.66
CA MET A 236 25.33 -9.97 -10.91
C MET A 236 24.29 -11.03 -10.56
N ALA A 237 23.62 -10.92 -9.42
CA ALA A 237 22.60 -11.87 -8.99
C ALA A 237 21.43 -11.95 -9.99
N VAL A 238 20.94 -10.82 -10.49
CA VAL A 238 19.88 -10.77 -11.51
C VAL A 238 20.37 -11.36 -12.83
N LYS A 239 21.61 -11.06 -13.24
CA LYS A 239 22.21 -11.62 -14.45
C LYS A 239 22.27 -13.15 -14.40
N ASP A 240 22.75 -13.72 -13.30
CA ASP A 240 22.81 -15.16 -13.09
C ASP A 240 21.41 -15.79 -13.09
N PHE A 241 20.48 -15.18 -12.34
CA PHE A 241 19.11 -15.66 -12.20
C PHE A 241 18.33 -15.67 -13.52
N THR A 242 18.63 -14.72 -14.41
CA THR A 242 17.96 -14.55 -15.72
C THR A 242 18.78 -15.04 -16.90
N SER A 243 19.83 -15.85 -16.68
CA SER A 243 20.75 -16.34 -17.72
C SER A 243 21.33 -15.23 -18.60
N GLY A 244 21.65 -14.09 -18.00
CA GLY A 244 22.25 -12.93 -18.66
C GLY A 244 21.29 -11.98 -19.37
N LEU A 245 19.99 -12.29 -19.41
CA LEU A 245 19.01 -11.52 -20.19
C LEU A 245 18.46 -10.26 -19.45
N GLY A 246 18.41 -10.31 -18.12
CA GLY A 246 17.69 -9.35 -17.28
C GLY A 246 16.23 -9.74 -17.03
N ALA A 247 15.54 -9.01 -16.13
CA ALA A 247 14.18 -9.29 -15.72
C ALA A 247 13.16 -8.60 -16.65
N TRP A 248 12.03 -9.28 -16.88
CA TRP A 248 10.90 -8.71 -17.62
C TRP A 248 10.27 -7.53 -16.89
N LEU A 249 10.13 -7.64 -15.58
CA LEU A 249 9.69 -6.58 -14.69
C LEU A 249 10.69 -6.43 -13.55
N VAL A 250 11.12 -5.20 -13.31
CA VAL A 250 11.79 -4.78 -12.07
C VAL A 250 10.83 -3.84 -11.36
N ALA A 251 10.31 -4.23 -10.19
CA ALA A 251 9.44 -3.41 -9.35
C ALA A 251 10.24 -2.90 -8.15
N ASP A 252 10.42 -1.59 -8.07
CA ASP A 252 11.23 -0.94 -7.04
C ASP A 252 10.33 -0.24 -6.02
N SER A 253 10.27 -0.79 -4.80
CA SER A 253 9.50 -0.26 -3.68
C SER A 253 10.33 0.57 -2.68
N VAL A 254 11.62 0.78 -2.99
CA VAL A 254 12.52 1.54 -2.10
C VAL A 254 13.09 2.81 -2.74
N GLY A 255 13.03 2.91 -4.07
CA GLY A 255 13.53 4.06 -4.82
C GLY A 255 15.05 4.04 -4.99
N MET A 256 15.58 2.98 -5.57
CA MET A 256 16.98 2.89 -5.96
C MET A 256 17.31 3.83 -7.14
N PRO A 257 18.60 4.19 -7.36
CA PRO A 257 19.01 4.98 -8.52
C PRO A 257 18.62 4.30 -9.85
N LEU A 258 18.11 5.08 -10.81
CA LEU A 258 17.77 4.58 -12.14
C LEU A 258 18.98 3.98 -12.87
N ALA A 259 20.16 4.55 -12.65
CA ALA A 259 21.41 4.03 -13.22
C ALA A 259 21.74 2.60 -12.76
N GLU A 260 21.26 2.20 -11.57
CA GLU A 260 21.47 0.87 -11.01
C GLU A 260 20.35 -0.11 -11.39
N THR A 261 19.11 0.39 -11.50
CA THR A 261 17.93 -0.46 -11.72
C THR A 261 17.62 -0.73 -13.21
N LEU A 262 17.86 0.24 -14.09
CA LEU A 262 17.64 0.07 -15.54
C LEU A 262 18.46 -1.06 -16.18
N PRO A 263 19.74 -1.30 -15.81
CA PRO A 263 20.51 -2.42 -16.32
C PRO A 263 19.94 -3.80 -15.98
N LEU A 264 19.11 -3.88 -14.94
CA LEU A 264 18.47 -5.13 -14.52
C LEU A 264 17.32 -5.55 -15.44
N VAL A 265 16.80 -4.62 -16.25
CA VAL A 265 15.63 -4.81 -17.11
C VAL A 265 16.05 -5.41 -18.45
N ILE A 266 15.38 -6.48 -18.88
CA ILE A 266 15.54 -7.06 -20.22
C ILE A 266 15.11 -6.08 -21.33
N ARG A 267 15.53 -6.30 -22.58
CA ARG A 267 14.97 -5.59 -23.75
C ARG A 267 13.47 -5.81 -23.84
N GLY A 268 12.71 -4.73 -24.06
CA GLY A 268 11.24 -4.73 -24.07
C GLY A 268 10.60 -4.81 -22.69
N GLY A 269 11.38 -5.00 -21.62
CA GLY A 269 10.91 -5.08 -20.26
C GLY A 269 10.61 -3.71 -19.63
N LYS A 270 10.26 -3.73 -18.35
CA LYS A 270 9.77 -2.55 -17.61
C LYS A 270 10.43 -2.41 -16.25
N LEU A 271 10.78 -1.18 -15.90
CA LEU A 271 11.05 -0.74 -14.53
C LEU A 271 9.81 -0.02 -14.01
N SER A 272 9.23 -0.53 -12.92
CA SER A 272 8.07 0.04 -12.23
C SER A 272 8.52 0.62 -10.88
N LEU A 273 8.40 1.93 -10.73
CA LEU A 273 8.76 2.65 -9.51
C LEU A 273 7.55 2.79 -8.60
N LEU A 274 7.52 2.04 -7.50
CA LEU A 274 6.49 2.13 -6.47
C LEU A 274 6.86 3.19 -5.42
N ALA A 275 8.17 3.46 -5.25
CA ALA A 275 8.66 4.53 -4.40
C ALA A 275 9.28 5.63 -5.26
N VAL A 276 8.67 6.82 -5.22
CA VAL A 276 9.24 8.02 -5.82
C VAL A 276 9.95 8.81 -4.74
N LYS A 277 11.23 9.10 -4.96
CA LYS A 277 12.04 9.95 -4.08
C LYS A 277 12.36 11.26 -4.78
N GLU A 278 12.41 12.32 -4.00
CA GLU A 278 12.88 13.61 -4.47
C GLU A 278 14.39 13.57 -4.64
N ARG A 279 14.81 13.21 -5.85
CA ARG A 279 16.22 13.13 -6.24
C ARG A 279 16.35 13.44 -7.71
N GLU A 280 17.25 14.36 -8.04
CA GLU A 280 17.66 14.58 -9.43
C GLU A 280 18.63 13.47 -9.84
N GLU A 281 18.40 12.88 -11.00
CA GLU A 281 19.27 11.84 -11.57
C GLU A 281 19.68 12.18 -12.99
N THR A 282 20.97 12.02 -13.27
CA THR A 282 21.49 12.06 -14.64
C THR A 282 21.75 10.65 -15.11
N ILE A 283 21.09 10.22 -16.15
CA ILE A 283 21.28 8.88 -16.75
C ILE A 283 21.66 8.99 -18.22
N SER A 284 22.43 8.01 -18.71
CA SER A 284 22.62 7.84 -20.14
C SER A 284 21.35 7.27 -20.79
N THR A 285 20.84 7.90 -21.85
CA THR A 285 19.71 7.39 -22.61
C THR A 285 19.99 6.01 -23.25
N LEU A 286 21.26 5.59 -23.37
CA LEU A 286 21.62 4.26 -23.81
C LEU A 286 21.10 3.15 -22.86
N LEU A 287 20.83 3.48 -21.58
CA LEU A 287 20.22 2.54 -20.65
C LEU A 287 18.77 2.19 -21.02
N LEU A 288 18.10 3.03 -21.81
CA LEU A 288 16.75 2.79 -22.34
C LEU A 288 16.77 2.02 -23.66
N ALA A 289 17.94 1.75 -24.24
CA ALA A 289 18.05 1.02 -25.51
C ALA A 289 17.37 -0.35 -25.42
N GLY A 290 16.79 -0.80 -26.54
CA GLY A 290 16.04 -2.04 -26.59
C GLY A 290 14.61 -1.95 -26.04
N GLU A 291 13.98 -0.77 -26.19
CA GLU A 291 12.57 -0.54 -25.83
C GLU A 291 12.24 -0.74 -24.34
N ARG A 292 13.23 -0.53 -23.46
CA ARG A 292 12.98 -0.57 -22.01
C ARG A 292 12.05 0.57 -21.61
N LYS A 293 11.12 0.28 -20.71
CA LYS A 293 10.11 1.23 -20.22
C LYS A 293 10.41 1.59 -18.76
N VAL A 294 10.22 2.85 -18.41
CA VAL A 294 10.23 3.33 -17.02
C VAL A 294 8.88 3.96 -16.74
N MET A 295 8.24 3.55 -15.66
CA MET A 295 6.99 4.14 -15.21
C MET A 295 6.88 4.09 -13.69
N THR A 296 6.07 4.98 -13.14
CA THR A 296 5.66 4.92 -11.74
C THR A 296 4.46 3.99 -11.59
N SER A 297 4.32 3.38 -10.42
CA SER A 297 3.12 2.65 -10.00
C SER A 297 2.55 3.38 -8.79
N ALA A 298 1.43 4.05 -8.97
CA ALA A 298 0.81 4.87 -7.94
C ALA A 298 -0.55 4.30 -7.57
N ASN A 299 -0.74 3.98 -6.27
CA ASN A 299 -2.02 3.51 -5.76
C ASN A 299 -2.51 2.22 -6.47
N PHE A 300 -3.82 2.06 -6.64
CA PHE A 300 -4.50 0.98 -7.38
C PHE A 300 -5.87 1.50 -7.86
N ASP A 301 -6.52 0.81 -8.82
CA ASP A 301 -7.86 1.19 -9.29
C ASP A 301 -8.95 0.32 -8.61
N TYR A 302 -10.19 0.76 -8.66
CA TYR A 302 -11.35 0.12 -8.02
C TYR A 302 -11.51 -1.38 -8.37
N PRO A 303 -11.36 -1.82 -9.64
CA PRO A 303 -11.43 -3.24 -9.96
C PRO A 303 -10.38 -4.10 -9.24
N GLU A 304 -9.21 -3.54 -8.93
CA GLU A 304 -8.14 -4.25 -8.25
C GLU A 304 -8.48 -4.54 -6.79
N PHE A 305 -9.28 -3.67 -6.14
CA PHE A 305 -9.75 -3.92 -4.78
C PHE A 305 -10.72 -5.12 -4.74
N THR A 306 -11.65 -5.19 -5.69
CA THR A 306 -12.54 -6.36 -5.86
C THR A 306 -11.74 -7.62 -6.16
N GLN A 307 -10.79 -7.54 -7.09
CA GLN A 307 -9.91 -8.66 -7.43
C GLN A 307 -9.10 -9.15 -6.22
N GLY A 308 -8.54 -8.23 -5.43
CA GLY A 308 -7.81 -8.55 -4.20
C GLY A 308 -8.67 -9.29 -3.19
N LEU A 309 -9.89 -8.81 -2.96
CA LEU A 309 -10.85 -9.46 -2.06
C LEU A 309 -11.23 -10.87 -2.56
N GLU A 310 -11.48 -11.06 -3.85
CA GLU A 310 -11.77 -12.37 -4.45
C GLU A 310 -10.59 -13.34 -4.33
N MET A 311 -9.36 -12.86 -4.52
CA MET A 311 -8.16 -13.68 -4.37
C MET A 311 -7.98 -14.16 -2.92
N LEU A 312 -8.24 -13.31 -1.93
CA LEU A 312 -8.25 -13.68 -0.51
C LEU A 312 -9.39 -14.67 -0.20
N ALA A 313 -10.61 -14.33 -0.62
CA ALA A 313 -11.81 -15.10 -0.35
C ALA A 313 -11.76 -16.53 -0.90
N SER A 314 -11.15 -16.70 -2.07
CA SER A 314 -10.95 -18.03 -2.69
C SER A 314 -9.80 -18.84 -2.07
N GLY A 315 -9.01 -18.26 -1.14
CA GLY A 315 -7.82 -18.91 -0.59
C GLY A 315 -6.67 -19.07 -1.57
N ARG A 316 -6.76 -18.43 -2.74
CA ARG A 316 -5.71 -18.44 -3.78
C ARG A 316 -4.43 -17.77 -3.30
N VAL A 317 -4.54 -16.81 -2.41
CA VAL A 317 -3.44 -16.10 -1.78
C VAL A 317 -3.61 -16.08 -0.26
N LYS A 318 -2.49 -15.93 0.45
CA LYS A 318 -2.46 -15.81 1.91
C LYS A 318 -1.56 -14.63 2.27
N VAL A 319 -2.06 -13.76 3.16
CA VAL A 319 -1.33 -12.57 3.64
C VAL A 319 -1.07 -12.62 5.15
N ASP A 320 -1.59 -13.63 5.83
CA ASP A 320 -1.53 -13.75 7.30
C ASP A 320 -0.11 -13.71 7.84
N ASP A 321 0.82 -14.37 7.15
CA ASP A 321 2.24 -14.44 7.52
C ASP A 321 2.96 -13.07 7.46
N LEU A 322 2.36 -12.08 6.81
CA LEU A 322 2.89 -10.73 6.74
C LEU A 322 2.52 -9.90 7.97
N ILE A 323 1.47 -10.29 8.70
CA ILE A 323 0.98 -9.59 9.90
C ILE A 323 1.80 -10.05 11.11
N THR A 324 2.86 -9.33 11.42
CA THR A 324 3.82 -9.74 12.45
C THR A 324 3.52 -9.18 13.83
N HIS A 325 2.95 -7.98 13.92
CA HIS A 325 2.72 -7.27 15.18
C HIS A 325 1.29 -6.75 15.28
N ARG A 326 0.75 -6.73 16.49
CA ARG A 326 -0.58 -6.22 16.81
C ARG A 326 -0.50 -5.40 18.09
N PHE A 327 -1.01 -4.19 18.05
CA PHE A 327 -1.01 -3.27 19.19
C PHE A 327 -2.44 -2.75 19.45
N PRO A 328 -2.86 -2.64 20.71
CA PRO A 328 -4.05 -1.87 21.04
C PRO A 328 -3.78 -0.39 20.76
N ILE A 329 -4.83 0.39 20.51
CA ILE A 329 -4.72 1.80 20.12
C ILE A 329 -3.95 2.64 21.17
N GLU A 330 -4.05 2.28 22.45
CA GLU A 330 -3.34 2.94 23.55
C GLU A 330 -1.81 2.87 23.39
N GLN A 331 -1.32 1.90 22.66
CA GLN A 331 0.10 1.73 22.35
C GLN A 331 0.47 2.22 20.95
N GLY A 332 -0.36 3.10 20.36
CA GLY A 332 -0.19 3.57 18.99
C GLY A 332 1.17 4.19 18.69
N VAL A 333 1.70 5.02 19.61
CA VAL A 333 3.03 5.62 19.44
C VAL A 333 4.14 4.56 19.41
N GLU A 334 4.04 3.55 20.27
CA GLU A 334 4.99 2.42 20.29
C GLU A 334 4.87 1.57 19.01
N ALA A 335 3.65 1.36 18.51
CA ALA A 335 3.42 0.66 17.25
C ALA A 335 4.10 1.35 16.07
N PHE A 336 4.05 2.69 16.00
CA PHE A 336 4.77 3.48 14.99
C PHE A 336 6.28 3.31 15.13
N ARG A 337 6.82 3.37 16.36
CA ARG A 337 8.24 3.13 16.62
C ARG A 337 8.69 1.74 16.13
N VAL A 338 7.92 0.70 16.44
CA VAL A 338 8.22 -0.67 15.98
C VAL A 338 8.11 -0.80 14.46
N ALA A 339 7.09 -0.19 13.84
CA ALA A 339 6.93 -0.19 12.39
C ALA A 339 8.10 0.49 11.67
N GLU A 340 8.65 1.56 12.25
CA GLU A 340 9.78 2.31 11.70
C GLU A 340 11.12 1.59 11.91
N SER A 341 11.40 1.15 13.13
CA SER A 341 12.67 0.51 13.48
C SER A 341 12.82 -0.91 12.95
N LYS A 342 11.72 -1.52 12.47
CA LYS A 342 11.64 -2.93 12.06
C LYS A 342 11.99 -3.91 13.20
N GLU A 343 11.90 -3.47 14.45
CA GLU A 343 12.19 -4.28 15.62
C GLU A 343 11.37 -5.56 15.61
N GLY A 344 11.98 -6.66 16.07
CA GLY A 344 11.34 -7.98 16.07
C GLY A 344 11.02 -8.54 14.69
N GLY A 345 11.60 -7.97 13.61
CA GLY A 345 11.30 -8.38 12.23
C GLY A 345 9.93 -7.88 11.75
N ALA A 346 9.53 -6.69 12.17
CA ALA A 346 8.23 -6.12 11.82
C ALA A 346 8.08 -5.93 10.30
N ILE A 347 7.05 -6.56 9.73
CA ILE A 347 6.62 -6.45 8.33
C ILE A 347 5.35 -5.62 8.26
N LYS A 348 4.23 -6.16 8.73
CA LYS A 348 2.98 -5.41 8.92
C LYS A 348 2.64 -5.33 10.40
N VAL A 349 2.42 -4.11 10.84
CA VAL A 349 1.95 -3.78 12.20
C VAL A 349 0.49 -3.37 12.11
N LEU A 350 -0.38 -3.99 12.90
CA LEU A 350 -1.79 -3.63 13.00
C LEU A 350 -2.08 -2.90 14.31
N ILE A 351 -2.89 -1.85 14.22
CA ILE A 351 -3.56 -1.21 15.34
C ILE A 351 -4.95 -1.84 15.48
N LYS A 352 -5.31 -2.15 16.74
CA LYS A 352 -6.65 -2.63 17.14
C LYS A 352 -7.31 -1.56 18.01
N PRO A 353 -8.17 -0.73 17.45
CA PRO A 353 -8.84 0.35 18.17
C PRO A 353 -9.85 -0.13 19.20
#